data_9f661f4444ed5bd71fe79fea9a8d8d27
#
_entry.id   9f661f4444ed5bd71fe79fea9a8d8d27
#
_cell.length_a   1.000
_cell.length_b   1.000
_cell.length_c   1.000
_cell.angle_alpha   90.00
_cell.angle_beta   90.00
_cell.angle_gamma   90.00
#
_symmetry.space_group_name_H-M   'P 1'
#
loop_
_entity.id
_entity.type
_entity.pdbx_description
1 polymer ?
#
loop_
_entity_poly.entity_id
_entity_poly.type
_entity_poly.pdbx_seq_one_letter_code
_entity_poly.pdbx_strand_id
1 'polypeptide(L)'
;MRISTRIQSLLVSAALLVPLVATPVTAAYAQPTEEKTAASWSGVVINEAYLSGGSKGAAYKNKFIELYNTTDNDVTLDGTSLQYRPASGTGASNAAADLTGVIKAKGHYLIKAGSNGSDGAELPQADATATSPVS
;
A
#
# COMPACT_ATOMS: atom_id res chain seq x y z
N MET A 1 10.13 -63.21 61.27
CA MET A 1 10.84 -64.51 61.09
C MET A 1 11.28 -64.60 59.63
N ARG A 2 12.60 -64.79 59.42
CA ARG A 2 13.34 -65.03 58.17
C ARG A 2 13.46 -63.83 57.16
N ILE A 3 14.56 -63.09 57.11
CA ILE A 3 15.93 -63.33 56.60
C ILE A 3 16.01 -64.04 55.24
N SER A 4 16.48 -63.33 54.24
CA SER A 4 17.44 -63.74 53.19
C SER A 4 17.69 -62.57 52.24
N THR A 5 18.74 -61.90 52.30
CA THR A 5 20.15 -62.02 51.90
C THR A 5 20.41 -62.33 50.43
N ARG A 6 21.20 -61.43 49.84
CA ARG A 6 22.12 -61.51 48.65
C ARG A 6 21.50 -61.24 47.29
N ILE A 7 22.13 -60.58 46.41
CA ILE A 7 23.56 -60.57 45.99
C ILE A 7 23.87 -59.25 45.26
N GLN A 8 25.07 -58.70 45.51
CA GLN A 8 25.71 -57.65 44.74
C GLN A 8 26.04 -58.13 43.34
N SER A 9 25.88 -57.25 42.35
CA SER A 9 26.60 -57.29 41.08
C SER A 9 27.06 -55.87 40.76
N LEU A 10 28.33 -55.67 41.00
CA LEU A 10 29.08 -54.54 40.44
C LEU A 10 29.19 -54.72 38.94
N LEU A 11 28.56 -53.85 38.18
CA LEU A 11 28.96 -53.62 36.80
C LEU A 11 29.50 -52.20 36.68
N VAL A 12 30.83 -52.15 36.56
CA VAL A 12 31.56 -50.96 36.18
C VAL A 12 31.25 -50.71 34.74
N SER A 13 30.39 -49.71 34.46
CA SER A 13 30.21 -49.18 33.14
C SER A 13 31.04 -47.91 33.02
N ALA A 14 32.05 -47.97 32.18
CA ALA A 14 32.84 -46.81 31.79
C ALA A 14 31.93 -45.75 31.18
N ALA A 15 31.81 -44.62 31.83
CA ALA A 15 31.15 -43.45 31.29
C ALA A 15 32.06 -42.82 30.23
N LEU A 16 31.70 -42.98 28.99
CA LEU A 16 32.24 -42.18 27.89
C LEU A 16 31.71 -40.76 28.05
N LEU A 17 32.54 -39.87 28.54
CA LEU A 17 32.26 -38.43 28.51
C LEU A 17 32.36 -37.95 27.08
N VAL A 18 31.26 -37.86 26.39
CA VAL A 18 31.13 -37.11 25.14
C VAL A 18 30.98 -35.63 25.52
N PRO A 19 31.88 -34.73 25.17
CA PRO A 19 31.67 -33.30 25.37
C PRO A 19 30.49 -32.87 24.47
N LEU A 20 29.38 -32.55 25.12
CA LEU A 20 28.26 -31.87 24.46
C LEU A 20 28.73 -30.46 24.07
N VAL A 21 29.17 -30.30 22.84
CA VAL A 21 29.43 -28.97 22.26
C VAL A 21 28.07 -28.33 22.10
N ALA A 22 27.70 -27.49 23.04
CA ALA A 22 26.55 -26.61 22.90
C ALA A 22 26.86 -25.58 21.81
N THR A 23 26.43 -25.83 20.58
CA THR A 23 26.38 -24.80 19.57
C THR A 23 25.34 -23.76 20.00
N PRO A 24 25.69 -22.46 20.09
CA PRO A 24 24.69 -21.44 20.33
C PRO A 24 23.72 -21.46 19.14
N VAL A 25 22.50 -21.91 19.35
CA VAL A 25 21.41 -21.68 18.44
C VAL A 25 21.15 -20.18 18.53
N THR A 26 21.76 -19.40 17.65
CA THR A 26 21.30 -18.04 17.38
C THR A 26 19.92 -18.18 16.79
N ALA A 27 18.91 -18.07 17.63
CA ALA A 27 17.55 -17.84 17.17
C ALA A 27 17.61 -16.53 16.37
N ALA A 28 17.66 -16.65 15.05
CA ALA A 28 17.38 -15.55 14.18
C ALA A 28 15.93 -15.14 14.49
N TYR A 29 15.80 -14.12 15.31
CA TYR A 29 14.53 -13.41 15.42
C TYR A 29 14.26 -12.87 14.03
N ALA A 30 13.43 -13.58 13.27
CA ALA A 30 12.82 -13.00 12.08
C ALA A 30 12.10 -11.76 12.60
N GLN A 31 12.70 -10.60 12.35
CA GLN A 31 11.96 -9.36 12.51
C GLN A 31 10.69 -9.52 11.66
N PRO A 32 9.51 -9.25 12.21
CA PRO A 32 8.35 -9.11 11.36
C PRO A 32 8.72 -8.02 10.35
N THR A 33 9.00 -8.41 9.13
CA THR A 33 8.90 -7.51 8.00
C THR A 33 7.46 -7.04 8.09
N GLU A 34 7.25 -5.80 8.53
CA GLU A 34 6.00 -5.13 8.25
C GLU A 34 5.91 -5.16 6.73
N GLU A 35 5.25 -6.17 6.20
CA GLU A 35 4.67 -6.06 4.89
C GLU A 35 3.81 -4.81 4.98
N LYS A 36 4.35 -3.71 4.45
CA LYS A 36 3.56 -2.56 4.12
C LYS A 36 2.49 -3.12 3.19
N THR A 37 1.38 -3.51 3.80
CA THR A 37 0.21 -4.02 3.09
C THR A 37 -0.06 -2.95 2.07
N ALA A 38 0.20 -3.24 0.81
CA ALA A 38 -0.17 -2.34 -0.27
C ALA A 38 -1.63 -2.04 -0.01
N ALA A 39 -1.93 -0.78 0.27
CA ALA A 39 -3.29 -0.37 0.57
C ALA A 39 -4.15 -1.00 -0.50
N SER A 40 -5.09 -1.85 -0.09
CA SER A 40 -5.92 -2.59 -1.03
C SER A 40 -6.78 -1.55 -1.76
N TRP A 41 -6.32 -1.11 -2.91
CA TRP A 41 -7.03 -0.23 -3.84
C TRP A 41 -8.23 -0.93 -4.50
N SER A 42 -8.54 -2.11 -4.01
CA SER A 42 -9.70 -2.85 -4.41
C SER A 42 -10.94 -1.97 -4.23
N GLY A 43 -11.49 -1.55 -5.36
CA GLY A 43 -12.74 -0.85 -5.39
C GLY A 43 -12.69 0.67 -5.61
N VAL A 44 -11.51 1.30 -5.69
CA VAL A 44 -11.41 2.68 -6.18
C VAL A 44 -11.13 2.67 -7.68
N VAL A 45 -11.93 3.39 -8.43
CA VAL A 45 -11.82 3.49 -9.89
C VAL A 45 -11.73 4.95 -10.32
N ILE A 46 -11.14 5.21 -11.50
CA ILE A 46 -11.29 6.49 -12.18
C ILE A 46 -12.70 6.50 -12.76
N ASN A 47 -13.57 7.37 -12.24
CA ASN A 47 -14.94 7.53 -12.71
C ASN A 47 -14.99 8.46 -13.93
N GLU A 48 -14.25 9.56 -13.87
CA GLU A 48 -14.18 10.52 -14.97
C GLU A 48 -12.78 11.09 -15.12
N ALA A 49 -12.38 11.35 -16.37
CA ALA A 49 -11.18 12.10 -16.73
C ALA A 49 -11.55 13.18 -17.76
N TYR A 50 -11.64 14.43 -17.31
CA TYR A 50 -11.94 15.58 -18.15
C TYR A 50 -10.66 16.31 -18.51
N LEU A 51 -10.22 16.16 -19.76
CA LEU A 51 -8.91 16.65 -20.23
C LEU A 51 -8.99 17.90 -21.12
N SER A 52 -10.18 18.39 -21.45
CA SER A 52 -10.39 19.56 -22.29
C SER A 52 -10.58 20.87 -21.52
N GLY A 53 -10.40 20.85 -20.20
CA GLY A 53 -10.61 22.01 -19.35
C GLY A 53 -9.87 23.27 -19.84
N GLY A 54 -10.58 24.40 -19.90
CA GLY A 54 -10.08 25.68 -20.35
C GLY A 54 -9.98 25.85 -21.87
N SER A 55 -10.13 24.80 -22.65
CA SER A 55 -10.16 24.87 -24.11
C SER A 55 -11.39 25.65 -24.59
N LYS A 56 -11.36 26.15 -25.80
CA LYS A 56 -12.50 26.89 -26.37
C LYS A 56 -13.78 26.07 -26.32
N GLY A 57 -14.78 26.61 -25.65
CA GLY A 57 -16.08 25.97 -25.43
C GLY A 57 -16.09 24.85 -24.36
N ALA A 58 -15.05 24.77 -23.56
CA ALA A 58 -15.00 23.81 -22.45
C ALA A 58 -16.09 24.06 -21.41
N ALA A 59 -16.67 23.00 -20.85
CA ALA A 59 -17.66 23.11 -19.77
C ALA A 59 -17.00 23.60 -18.47
N TYR A 60 -15.80 23.16 -18.19
CA TYR A 60 -15.04 23.55 -17.00
C TYR A 60 -13.70 24.16 -17.37
N LYS A 61 -13.25 25.12 -16.56
CA LYS A 61 -12.00 25.85 -16.72
C LYS A 61 -10.76 24.96 -16.50
N ASN A 62 -10.83 24.05 -15.58
CA ASN A 62 -9.75 23.15 -15.26
C ASN A 62 -10.03 21.73 -15.77
N LYS A 63 -8.97 21.03 -16.12
CA LYS A 63 -8.99 19.56 -16.24
C LYS A 63 -9.23 18.97 -14.86
N PHE A 64 -9.82 17.78 -14.80
CA PHE A 64 -9.96 17.05 -13.56
C PHE A 64 -9.95 15.54 -13.77
N ILE A 65 -9.65 14.84 -12.69
CA ILE A 65 -9.84 13.40 -12.56
C ILE A 65 -10.74 13.18 -11.35
N GLU A 66 -11.78 12.40 -11.53
CA GLU A 66 -12.66 12.00 -10.45
C GLU A 66 -12.44 10.52 -10.15
N LEU A 67 -12.17 10.23 -8.87
CA LEU A 67 -12.14 8.87 -8.36
C LEU A 67 -13.49 8.55 -7.70
N TYR A 68 -13.89 7.29 -7.78
CA TYR A 68 -15.09 6.76 -7.15
C TYR A 68 -14.78 5.52 -6.33
N ASN A 69 -15.23 5.49 -5.10
CA ASN A 69 -15.14 4.31 -4.24
C ASN A 69 -16.37 3.42 -4.47
N THR A 70 -16.18 2.30 -5.13
CA THR A 70 -17.27 1.35 -5.46
C THR A 70 -17.67 0.46 -4.28
N THR A 71 -16.95 0.55 -3.14
CA THR A 71 -17.17 -0.31 -1.96
C THR A 71 -18.15 0.30 -0.96
N ASP A 72 -18.60 -0.52 -0.02
CA ASP A 72 -19.42 -0.10 1.10
C ASP A 72 -18.61 0.33 2.33
N ASN A 73 -17.29 0.46 2.19
CA ASN A 73 -16.37 0.89 3.24
C ASN A 73 -15.59 2.13 2.82
N ASP A 74 -15.19 2.93 3.78
CA ASP A 74 -14.28 4.05 3.56
C ASP A 74 -12.91 3.53 3.11
N VAL A 75 -12.27 4.24 2.17
CA VAL A 75 -10.93 3.90 1.64
C VAL A 75 -9.99 5.07 1.90
N THR A 76 -8.88 4.81 2.62
CA THR A 76 -7.82 5.80 2.80
C THR A 76 -6.93 5.89 1.57
N LEU A 77 -6.56 7.13 1.20
CA LEU A 77 -5.68 7.45 0.09
C LEU A 77 -4.25 7.74 0.52
N ASP A 78 -3.98 7.81 1.82
CA ASP A 78 -2.68 8.22 2.34
C ASP A 78 -1.55 7.34 1.81
N GLY A 79 -0.48 7.97 1.36
CA GLY A 79 0.70 7.31 0.80
C GLY A 79 0.53 6.82 -0.64
N THR A 80 -0.46 7.29 -1.35
CA THR A 80 -0.74 6.94 -2.73
C THR A 80 -0.63 8.15 -3.65
N SER A 81 -0.62 7.94 -4.96
CA SER A 81 -0.54 9.04 -5.93
C SER A 81 -1.34 8.74 -7.20
N LEU A 82 -1.91 9.80 -7.77
CA LEU A 82 -2.34 9.78 -9.14
C LEU A 82 -1.10 9.79 -10.03
N GLN A 83 -1.00 8.84 -10.95
CA GLN A 83 0.10 8.75 -11.88
C GLN A 83 -0.37 8.97 -13.30
N TYR A 84 0.44 9.69 -14.07
CA TYR A 84 0.17 9.99 -15.46
C TYR A 84 1.35 9.61 -16.37
N ARG A 85 1.02 9.10 -17.54
CA ARG A 85 1.95 8.88 -18.64
C ARG A 85 1.27 9.23 -19.96
N PRO A 86 1.92 10.06 -20.82
CA PRO A 86 1.41 10.32 -22.17
C PRO A 86 1.28 9.02 -22.98
N ALA A 87 0.35 8.96 -23.91
CA ALA A 87 0.12 7.78 -24.75
C ALA A 87 1.37 7.35 -25.55
N SER A 88 2.19 8.31 -25.96
CA SER A 88 3.47 8.08 -26.65
C SER A 88 4.64 7.78 -25.70
N GLY A 89 4.44 7.87 -24.39
CA GLY A 89 5.48 7.64 -23.39
C GLY A 89 5.79 6.16 -23.23
N THR A 90 7.07 5.79 -23.25
CA THR A 90 7.55 4.42 -23.03
C THR A 90 8.20 4.23 -21.66
N GLY A 91 8.45 5.31 -20.95
CA GLY A 91 9.05 5.30 -19.60
C GLY A 91 8.05 5.04 -18.48
N ALA A 92 8.53 5.14 -17.26
CA ALA A 92 7.68 5.10 -16.07
C ALA A 92 6.68 6.26 -16.06
N SER A 93 5.51 6.07 -15.46
CA SER A 93 4.59 7.17 -15.19
C SER A 93 5.16 8.12 -14.13
N ASN A 94 4.78 9.38 -14.19
CA ASN A 94 5.14 10.37 -13.18
C ASN A 94 3.98 10.56 -12.20
N ALA A 95 4.30 10.81 -10.93
CA ALA A 95 3.29 11.25 -9.97
C ALA A 95 2.75 12.62 -10.41
N ALA A 96 1.45 12.70 -10.63
CA ALA A 96 0.76 13.93 -11.00
C ALA A 96 0.16 14.61 -9.76
N ALA A 97 -0.26 13.83 -8.76
CA ALA A 97 -0.71 14.32 -7.47
C ALA A 97 -0.45 13.27 -6.40
N ASP A 98 0.08 13.68 -5.25
CA ASP A 98 0.01 12.87 -4.04
C ASP A 98 -1.41 12.96 -3.49
N LEU A 99 -1.95 11.82 -3.08
CA LEU A 99 -3.31 11.73 -2.57
C LEU A 99 -3.30 11.52 -1.07
N THR A 100 -4.24 12.14 -0.39
CA THR A 100 -4.38 12.05 1.06
C THR A 100 -5.86 12.01 1.45
N GLY A 101 -6.14 11.61 2.68
CA GLY A 101 -7.50 11.59 3.21
C GLY A 101 -8.25 10.32 2.85
N VAL A 102 -9.57 10.41 2.84
CA VAL A 102 -10.47 9.26 2.77
C VAL A 102 -11.56 9.49 1.75
N ILE A 103 -11.76 8.53 0.84
CA ILE A 103 -13.00 8.46 0.04
C ILE A 103 -14.03 7.66 0.84
N LYS A 104 -15.15 8.30 1.16
CA LYS A 104 -16.25 7.64 1.84
C LYS A 104 -16.82 6.48 1.02
N ALA A 105 -17.47 5.53 1.69
CA ALA A 105 -18.20 4.46 1.03
C ALA A 105 -19.13 5.04 -0.04
N LYS A 106 -19.04 4.54 -1.29
CA LYS A 106 -19.79 5.06 -2.46
C LYS A 106 -19.56 6.56 -2.73
N GLY A 107 -18.49 7.13 -2.19
CA GLY A 107 -18.14 8.54 -2.35
C GLY A 107 -17.22 8.80 -3.53
N HIS A 108 -17.05 10.09 -3.83
CA HIS A 108 -16.19 10.61 -4.90
C HIS A 108 -15.03 11.40 -4.33
N TYR A 109 -13.97 11.56 -5.12
CA TYR A 109 -12.79 12.34 -4.78
C TYR A 109 -12.32 13.08 -6.03
N LEU A 110 -12.38 14.42 -5.99
CA LEU A 110 -12.10 15.27 -7.13
C LEU A 110 -10.66 15.77 -7.09
N ILE A 111 -9.89 15.50 -8.14
CA ILE A 111 -8.52 15.97 -8.33
C ILE A 111 -8.52 17.03 -9.42
N LYS A 112 -8.34 18.29 -9.04
CA LYS A 112 -8.20 19.41 -9.97
C LYS A 112 -6.83 19.34 -10.65
N ALA A 113 -6.78 19.49 -11.95
CA ALA A 113 -5.55 19.58 -12.73
C ALA A 113 -5.42 20.94 -13.43
N GLY A 114 -4.39 21.10 -14.24
CA GLY A 114 -4.13 22.31 -15.01
C GLY A 114 -5.26 22.66 -15.98
N SER A 115 -5.06 23.74 -16.74
CA SER A 115 -6.01 24.22 -17.74
C SER A 115 -5.31 24.39 -19.09
N ASN A 116 -6.06 24.22 -20.19
CA ASN A 116 -5.58 24.51 -21.55
C ASN A 116 -5.83 25.98 -21.95
N GLY A 117 -6.60 26.72 -21.19
CA GLY A 117 -6.97 28.12 -21.47
C GLY A 117 -7.91 28.66 -20.38
N SER A 118 -8.79 29.59 -20.75
CA SER A 118 -9.61 30.32 -19.77
C SER A 118 -11.13 30.03 -19.83
N ASP A 119 -11.57 29.26 -20.82
CA ASP A 119 -12.99 28.99 -21.01
C ASP A 119 -13.53 27.97 -19.98
N GLY A 120 -14.81 28.09 -19.68
CA GLY A 120 -15.54 27.17 -18.81
C GLY A 120 -15.80 27.70 -17.41
N ALA A 121 -16.68 26.99 -16.71
CA ALA A 121 -17.02 27.26 -15.32
C ALA A 121 -15.90 26.80 -14.35
N GLU A 122 -15.87 27.40 -13.18
CA GLU A 122 -15.00 26.88 -12.11
C GLU A 122 -15.49 25.49 -11.65
N LEU A 123 -14.52 24.63 -11.26
CA LEU A 123 -14.85 23.36 -10.64
C LEU A 123 -15.42 23.57 -9.22
N PRO A 124 -16.22 22.63 -8.73
CA PRO A 124 -16.48 22.52 -7.29
C PRO A 124 -15.18 22.47 -6.48
N GLN A 125 -15.31 22.57 -5.16
CA GLN A 125 -14.15 22.40 -4.27
C GLN A 125 -13.50 21.04 -4.52
N ALA A 126 -12.24 21.05 -4.94
CA ALA A 126 -11.49 19.83 -5.17
C ALA A 126 -10.85 19.31 -3.87
N ASP A 127 -10.74 17.99 -3.76
CA ASP A 127 -10.11 17.32 -2.63
C ASP A 127 -8.58 17.35 -2.75
N ALA A 128 -8.06 17.34 -3.97
CA ALA A 128 -6.63 17.45 -4.26
C ALA A 128 -6.36 18.28 -5.52
N THR A 129 -5.10 18.69 -5.69
CA THR A 129 -4.64 19.40 -6.89
C THR A 129 -3.43 18.70 -7.48
N ALA A 130 -3.46 18.42 -8.77
CA ALA A 130 -2.33 17.87 -9.50
C ALA A 130 -1.23 18.94 -9.66
N THR A 131 0.00 18.56 -9.34
CA THR A 131 1.20 19.42 -9.41
C THR A 131 1.94 19.29 -10.75
N SER A 132 1.65 18.24 -11.49
CA SER A 132 2.22 17.98 -12.82
C SER A 132 1.14 18.01 -13.91
N PRO A 133 1.52 18.33 -15.16
CA PRO A 133 0.57 18.32 -16.26
C PRO A 133 -0.07 16.95 -16.45
N VAL A 134 -1.37 16.93 -16.59
CA VAL A 134 -2.16 15.80 -17.08
C VAL A 134 -2.71 16.22 -18.43
N SER A 135 -2.20 15.64 -19.51
CA SER A 135 -2.54 16.05 -20.89
C SER A 135 -2.66 14.85 -21.82
#